data_b17a2689952445106f2cab2ce5b352e8
#
_entry.id   b17a2689952445106f2cab2ce5b352e8
#
_cell.length_a   1.000
_cell.length_b   1.000
_cell.length_c   1.000
_cell.angle_alpha   90.00
_cell.angle_beta   90.00
_cell.angle_gamma   90.00
#
_symmetry.space_group_name_H-M   'P 1'
#
loop_
_entity.id
_entity.type
_entity.pdbx_description
1 polymer ?
#
loop_
_entity_poly.entity_id
_entity_poly.type
_entity_poly.pdbx_seq_one_letter_code
_entity_poly.pdbx_strand_id
1 'polypeptide(L)'
;MSTQKNKNLIPEPSREKIFPANPRIFDSRYDSTGIVRQELKFPGKSTFNFRITLNEWGMKPSFPDRKVFSIYFDSVNLDLFRISEEGLTPRRKIRLRWYDKPKNIVNSTLEIKTTKEHEKTKDKFNISNTDPESLQKFIRSLTTLNLVPICQVQYHRAYLENRDGARATIDSRICYSRVTNQFKIIEPFFFDSYNILELKTTNPTLSQTLAGENHLPIERFSKYCRSIEKIFNF
;
A
#
# COMPACT_ATOMS: atom_id res chain seq x y z
N MET A 1 22.28 45.07 -46.27
CA MET A 1 20.98 44.74 -45.65
C MET A 1 20.98 43.27 -45.31
N SER A 2 21.26 42.97 -44.04
CA SER A 2 21.42 41.59 -43.54
C SER A 2 20.23 41.33 -42.61
N THR A 3 19.34 40.44 -43.01
CA THR A 3 18.17 40.00 -42.24
C THR A 3 18.56 38.92 -41.28
N GLN A 4 18.69 39.26 -40.01
CA GLN A 4 18.78 38.32 -38.89
C GLN A 4 17.46 37.57 -38.72
N LYS A 5 17.50 36.22 -38.92
CA LYS A 5 16.41 35.32 -38.52
C LYS A 5 16.49 35.08 -37.01
N ASN A 6 15.53 35.67 -36.28
CA ASN A 6 15.26 35.29 -34.88
C ASN A 6 14.83 33.81 -34.83
N LYS A 7 15.68 32.94 -34.33
CA LYS A 7 15.31 31.60 -33.89
C LYS A 7 14.66 31.74 -32.50
N ASN A 8 13.37 31.66 -32.44
CA ASN A 8 12.64 31.41 -31.20
C ASN A 8 13.07 30.06 -30.65
N LEU A 9 14.03 30.05 -29.74
CA LEU A 9 14.34 28.91 -28.89
C LEU A 9 13.15 28.71 -27.95
N ILE A 10 12.36 27.66 -28.22
CA ILE A 10 11.43 27.13 -27.23
C ILE A 10 12.31 26.66 -26.07
N PRO A 11 12.09 27.18 -24.83
CA PRO A 11 12.85 26.71 -23.69
C PRO A 11 12.52 25.22 -23.51
N GLU A 12 13.54 24.37 -23.50
CA GLU A 12 13.40 22.98 -23.06
C GLU A 12 12.76 22.98 -21.68
N PRO A 13 11.72 22.14 -21.43
CA PRO A 13 11.14 22.05 -20.10
C PRO A 13 12.26 21.63 -19.16
N SER A 14 12.51 22.45 -18.15
CA SER A 14 13.46 22.17 -17.09
C SER A 14 13.21 20.76 -16.58
N ARG A 15 14.21 19.89 -16.74
CA ARG A 15 14.26 18.56 -16.11
C ARG A 15 14.41 18.72 -14.60
N GLU A 16 13.44 19.35 -13.95
CA GLU A 16 13.32 19.25 -12.51
C GLU A 16 13.13 17.76 -12.20
N LYS A 17 14.01 17.28 -11.36
CA LYS A 17 14.07 15.89 -10.92
C LYS A 17 12.74 15.52 -10.28
N ILE A 18 11.80 14.98 -11.07
CA ILE A 18 10.48 14.51 -10.63
C ILE A 18 10.62 13.37 -9.61
N PHE A 19 11.82 12.74 -9.57
CA PHE A 19 12.12 11.61 -8.71
C PHE A 19 13.30 11.94 -7.78
N PRO A 20 13.22 11.62 -6.48
CA PRO A 20 14.35 11.81 -5.57
C PRO A 20 15.55 10.96 -6.01
N ALA A 21 16.74 11.55 -5.97
CA ALA A 21 17.99 10.92 -6.40
C ALA A 21 18.35 9.64 -5.59
N ASN A 22 17.82 9.52 -4.36
CA ASN A 22 18.03 8.36 -3.48
C ASN A 22 16.71 7.94 -2.84
N PRO A 23 16.24 6.71 -3.09
CA PRO A 23 15.13 6.15 -2.32
C PRO A 23 15.55 5.97 -0.86
N ARG A 24 14.71 6.41 0.06
CA ARG A 24 14.90 6.04 1.47
C ARG A 24 14.49 4.59 1.64
N ILE A 25 15.47 3.72 1.84
CA ILE A 25 15.24 2.31 2.18
C ILE A 25 14.84 2.25 3.66
N PHE A 26 13.61 1.81 3.93
CA PHE A 26 13.15 1.56 5.28
C PHE A 26 12.90 0.07 5.45
N ASP A 27 13.60 -0.56 6.40
CA ASP A 27 13.20 -1.87 6.86
C ASP A 27 11.82 -1.75 7.54
N SER A 28 10.84 -2.45 7.02
CA SER A 28 9.47 -2.39 7.52
C SER A 28 9.28 -2.99 8.92
N ARG A 29 10.29 -3.69 9.45
CA ARG A 29 10.34 -4.17 10.84
C ARG A 29 10.66 -3.06 11.82
N TYR A 30 11.36 -2.02 11.35
CA TYR A 30 11.75 -0.88 12.15
C TYR A 30 10.84 0.32 11.81
N ASP A 31 10.52 1.09 12.80
CA ASP A 31 9.97 2.42 12.59
C ASP A 31 11.11 3.46 12.50
N SER A 32 10.76 4.75 12.46
CA SER A 32 11.73 5.85 12.48
C SER A 32 12.62 5.87 13.72
N THR A 33 12.31 5.09 14.76
CA THR A 33 13.06 4.98 16.02
C THR A 33 13.96 3.73 16.05
N GLY A 34 13.95 2.89 15.02
CA GLY A 34 14.72 1.64 14.96
C GLY A 34 14.14 0.49 15.77
N ILE A 35 12.93 0.63 16.32
CA ILE A 35 12.29 -0.38 17.16
C ILE A 35 11.64 -1.47 16.30
N VAL A 36 11.97 -2.74 16.56
CA VAL A 36 11.33 -3.89 15.91
C VAL A 36 9.93 -4.09 16.49
N ARG A 37 8.91 -4.07 15.62
CA ARG A 37 7.52 -4.36 16.00
C ARG A 37 7.01 -5.61 15.29
N GLN A 38 6.29 -6.44 16.03
CA GLN A 38 5.48 -7.49 15.43
C GLN A 38 4.30 -6.86 14.69
N GLU A 39 4.01 -7.36 13.50
CA GLU A 39 2.83 -6.97 12.71
C GLU A 39 1.90 -8.18 12.60
N LEU A 40 0.74 -8.09 13.23
CA LEU A 40 -0.29 -9.13 13.20
C LEU A 40 -1.53 -8.60 12.49
N LYS A 41 -2.24 -9.51 11.81
CA LYS A 41 -3.47 -9.18 11.10
C LYS A 41 -4.57 -10.14 11.53
N PHE A 42 -5.71 -9.55 11.79
CA PHE A 42 -6.90 -10.24 12.22
C PHE A 42 -8.04 -9.88 11.26
N PRO A 43 -8.40 -10.76 10.33
CA PRO A 43 -9.62 -10.58 9.55
C PRO A 43 -10.84 -10.84 10.42
N GLY A 44 -11.88 -10.03 10.26
CA GLY A 44 -13.13 -10.18 10.99
C GLY A 44 -14.29 -9.48 10.31
N LYS A 45 -15.49 -9.94 10.53
CA LYS A 45 -16.69 -9.38 9.91
C LYS A 45 -17.17 -8.08 10.60
N SER A 46 -16.89 -7.91 11.88
CA SER A 46 -17.37 -6.78 12.68
C SER A 46 -16.23 -5.86 13.11
N THR A 47 -16.31 -4.57 12.73
CA THR A 47 -15.41 -3.55 13.26
C THR A 47 -15.74 -3.17 14.70
N PHE A 48 -16.97 -3.45 15.15
CA PHE A 48 -17.41 -3.18 16.53
C PHE A 48 -16.63 -4.05 17.52
N ASN A 49 -16.50 -5.35 17.25
CA ASN A 49 -15.72 -6.26 18.10
C ASN A 49 -14.26 -5.80 18.19
N PHE A 50 -13.64 -5.39 17.07
CA PHE A 50 -12.29 -4.85 17.10
C PHE A 50 -12.17 -3.62 18.01
N ARG A 51 -13.16 -2.71 17.97
CA ARG A 51 -13.15 -1.49 18.78
C ARG A 51 -13.31 -1.77 20.26
N ILE A 52 -14.15 -2.72 20.65
CA ILE A 52 -14.29 -3.14 22.05
C ILE A 52 -12.95 -3.61 22.57
N THR A 53 -12.37 -4.62 21.93
CA THR A 53 -11.08 -5.18 22.30
C THR A 53 -9.99 -4.13 22.39
N LEU A 54 -9.86 -3.26 21.37
CA LEU A 54 -8.84 -2.22 21.37
C LEU A 54 -9.05 -1.17 22.46
N ASN A 55 -10.31 -0.89 22.83
CA ASN A 55 -10.63 0.04 23.91
C ASN A 55 -10.23 -0.53 25.29
N GLU A 56 -10.46 -1.82 25.55
CA GLU A 56 -10.01 -2.53 26.76
C GLU A 56 -8.48 -2.44 26.93
N TRP A 57 -7.76 -2.28 25.82
CA TRP A 57 -6.31 -2.16 25.78
C TRP A 57 -5.82 -0.71 25.76
N GLY A 58 -6.71 0.22 26.09
CA GLY A 58 -6.39 1.64 26.16
C GLY A 58 -6.03 2.28 24.82
N MET A 59 -6.38 1.62 23.70
CA MET A 59 -6.18 2.18 22.36
C MET A 59 -7.12 3.34 22.10
N LYS A 60 -6.60 4.48 21.72
CA LYS A 60 -7.36 5.69 21.40
C LYS A 60 -7.10 6.13 19.97
N PRO A 61 -8.05 6.84 19.33
CA PRO A 61 -7.81 7.41 18.01
C PRO A 61 -6.56 8.30 18.01
N SER A 62 -5.63 8.04 17.07
CA SER A 62 -4.36 8.79 16.95
C SER A 62 -4.36 9.75 15.76
N PHE A 63 -5.18 9.45 14.73
CA PHE A 63 -5.38 10.31 13.56
C PHE A 63 -6.83 10.25 13.10
N PRO A 64 -7.31 11.26 12.36
CA PRO A 64 -8.61 11.18 11.68
C PRO A 64 -8.69 9.98 10.76
N ASP A 65 -9.87 9.37 10.69
CA ASP A 65 -10.14 8.31 9.74
C ASP A 65 -9.99 8.81 8.31
N ARG A 66 -9.40 7.99 7.43
CA ARG A 66 -9.13 8.37 6.03
C ARG A 66 -9.57 7.30 5.05
N LYS A 67 -9.97 7.74 3.87
CA LYS A 67 -10.04 6.84 2.70
C LYS A 67 -8.64 6.62 2.15
N VAL A 68 -8.33 5.38 1.89
CA VAL A 68 -7.03 4.96 1.32
C VAL A 68 -7.30 4.35 -0.04
N PHE A 69 -6.56 4.80 -1.03
CA PHE A 69 -6.57 4.26 -2.39
C PHE A 69 -5.20 3.72 -2.74
N SER A 70 -5.15 2.60 -3.43
CA SER A 70 -3.88 2.03 -3.89
C SER A 70 -4.08 1.34 -5.23
N ILE A 71 -3.26 1.65 -6.23
CA ILE A 71 -3.15 0.86 -7.45
C ILE A 71 -1.95 -0.07 -7.29
N TYR A 72 -2.18 -1.37 -7.49
CA TYR A 72 -1.12 -2.38 -7.46
C TYR A 72 -0.65 -2.71 -8.86
N PHE A 73 0.65 -2.94 -8.96
CA PHE A 73 1.35 -3.28 -10.20
C PHE A 73 1.85 -4.72 -10.15
N ASP A 74 1.70 -5.42 -11.26
CA ASP A 74 2.24 -6.77 -11.48
C ASP A 74 2.58 -6.95 -12.96
N SER A 75 3.22 -8.06 -13.32
CA SER A 75 3.30 -8.48 -14.71
C SER A 75 1.91 -8.88 -15.24
N VAL A 76 1.76 -8.93 -16.55
CA VAL A 76 0.52 -9.42 -17.19
C VAL A 76 0.19 -10.85 -16.75
N ASN A 77 1.21 -11.65 -16.44
CA ASN A 77 1.07 -13.02 -15.96
C ASN A 77 0.85 -13.15 -14.45
N LEU A 78 0.75 -12.03 -13.71
CA LEU A 78 0.56 -12.01 -12.25
C LEU A 78 1.70 -12.71 -11.48
N ASP A 79 2.96 -12.52 -11.91
CA ASP A 79 4.10 -13.20 -11.31
C ASP A 79 4.30 -12.83 -9.84
N LEU A 80 4.11 -11.54 -9.46
CA LEU A 80 4.24 -11.12 -8.06
C LEU A 80 3.11 -11.69 -7.18
N PHE A 81 1.92 -11.87 -7.75
CA PHE A 81 0.81 -12.55 -7.09
C PHE A 81 1.16 -14.01 -6.82
N ARG A 82 1.57 -14.76 -7.85
CA ARG A 82 1.94 -16.18 -7.72
C ARG A 82 3.04 -16.38 -6.70
N ILE A 83 4.16 -15.66 -6.79
CA ILE A 83 5.24 -15.69 -5.80
C ILE A 83 4.70 -15.40 -4.38
N SER A 84 3.74 -14.47 -4.26
CA SER A 84 3.15 -14.15 -2.96
C SER A 84 2.27 -15.28 -2.43
N GLU A 85 1.45 -15.94 -3.26
CA GLU A 85 0.56 -17.04 -2.84
C GLU A 85 1.35 -18.31 -2.50
N GLU A 86 2.33 -18.66 -3.32
CA GLU A 86 3.22 -19.79 -3.08
C GLU A 86 4.16 -19.58 -1.88
N GLY A 87 4.20 -18.35 -1.31
CA GLY A 87 5.04 -18.04 -0.17
C GLY A 87 6.53 -17.94 -0.47
N LEU A 88 6.89 -17.92 -1.76
CA LEU A 88 8.27 -17.83 -2.21
C LEU A 88 8.92 -16.49 -1.87
N THR A 89 10.26 -16.47 -1.89
CA THR A 89 11.09 -15.27 -1.69
C THR A 89 12.15 -15.18 -2.77
N PRO A 90 12.58 -14.00 -3.20
CA PRO A 90 12.08 -12.68 -2.76
C PRO A 90 10.70 -12.36 -3.32
N ARG A 91 9.80 -11.90 -2.48
CA ARG A 91 8.47 -11.43 -2.92
C ARG A 91 8.35 -9.93 -2.83
N ARG A 92 7.73 -9.31 -3.81
CA ARG A 92 7.55 -7.86 -3.88
C ARG A 92 6.07 -7.51 -3.97
N LYS A 93 5.71 -6.35 -3.41
CA LYS A 93 4.41 -5.70 -3.62
C LYS A 93 4.68 -4.25 -3.98
N ILE A 94 4.21 -3.86 -5.15
CA ILE A 94 4.46 -2.53 -5.72
C ILE A 94 3.11 -1.85 -5.86
N ARG A 95 2.98 -0.66 -5.26
CA ARG A 95 1.73 0.08 -5.31
C ARG A 95 1.94 1.57 -5.32
N LEU A 96 1.06 2.27 -5.99
CA LEU A 96 0.86 3.70 -5.89
C LEU A 96 -0.25 3.96 -4.88
N ARG A 97 -0.01 4.80 -3.86
CA ARG A 97 -0.96 5.08 -2.78
C ARG A 97 -1.24 6.55 -2.63
N TRP A 98 -2.50 6.90 -2.42
CA TRP A 98 -2.95 8.25 -2.05
C TRP A 98 -4.14 8.20 -1.09
N TYR A 99 -4.60 9.37 -0.63
CA TYR A 99 -5.59 9.49 0.44
C TYR A 99 -6.71 10.45 0.06
N ASP A 100 -7.88 10.23 0.63
CA ASP A 100 -9.07 11.08 0.71
C ASP A 100 -9.81 11.35 -0.61
N LYS A 101 -9.14 11.71 -1.69
CA LYS A 101 -9.78 12.05 -2.97
C LYS A 101 -9.55 10.96 -4.01
N PRO A 102 -10.62 10.38 -4.61
CA PRO A 102 -10.51 9.25 -5.52
C PRO A 102 -9.59 9.47 -6.74
N LYS A 103 -9.46 10.70 -7.21
CA LYS A 103 -8.70 11.05 -8.42
C LYS A 103 -7.37 11.76 -8.14
N ASN A 104 -6.92 11.81 -6.89
CA ASN A 104 -5.71 12.55 -6.53
C ASN A 104 -4.43 11.71 -6.68
N ILE A 105 -4.26 11.06 -7.84
CA ILE A 105 -3.02 10.33 -8.17
C ILE A 105 -1.82 11.28 -8.24
N VAL A 106 -2.07 12.55 -8.50
CA VAL A 106 -1.07 13.61 -8.64
C VAL A 106 -0.18 13.77 -7.40
N ASN A 107 -0.72 13.53 -6.19
CA ASN A 107 0.03 13.57 -4.93
C ASN A 107 -0.03 12.19 -4.27
N SER A 108 0.74 11.27 -4.81
CA SER A 108 0.76 9.88 -4.38
C SER A 108 2.14 9.45 -3.93
N THR A 109 2.20 8.29 -3.29
CA THR A 109 3.45 7.65 -2.90
C THR A 109 3.54 6.29 -3.58
N LEU A 110 4.58 6.08 -4.39
CA LEU A 110 4.94 4.76 -4.85
C LEU A 110 5.63 4.03 -3.70
N GLU A 111 5.10 2.89 -3.32
CA GLU A 111 5.64 2.03 -2.27
C GLU A 111 6.03 0.67 -2.86
N ILE A 112 7.28 0.26 -2.61
CA ILE A 112 7.79 -1.07 -2.94
C ILE A 112 8.09 -1.78 -1.62
N LYS A 113 7.33 -2.83 -1.32
CA LYS A 113 7.61 -3.71 -0.17
C LYS A 113 8.26 -4.99 -0.68
N THR A 114 9.49 -5.23 -0.26
CA THR A 114 10.22 -6.46 -0.57
C THR A 114 10.32 -7.30 0.70
N THR A 115 10.10 -8.61 0.56
CA THR A 115 10.38 -9.59 1.61
C THR A 115 11.37 -10.60 1.04
N LYS A 116 12.55 -10.69 1.62
CA LYS A 116 13.59 -11.65 1.27
C LYS A 116 13.92 -12.42 2.54
N GLU A 117 13.57 -13.71 2.55
CA GLU A 117 13.68 -14.56 3.74
C GLU A 117 12.99 -13.93 4.97
N HIS A 118 13.78 -13.49 5.95
CA HIS A 118 13.30 -12.81 7.17
C HIS A 118 13.34 -11.28 7.09
N GLU A 119 13.99 -10.73 6.06
CA GLU A 119 14.10 -9.28 5.87
C GLU A 119 12.87 -8.72 5.16
N LYS A 120 12.40 -7.57 5.66
CA LYS A 120 11.31 -6.81 5.06
C LYS A 120 11.76 -5.37 4.87
N THR A 121 11.94 -4.96 3.62
CA THR A 121 12.25 -3.58 3.27
C THR A 121 11.05 -2.88 2.67
N LYS A 122 11.05 -1.56 2.77
CA LYS A 122 10.02 -0.71 2.20
C LYS A 122 10.63 0.57 1.64
N ASP A 123 10.62 0.67 0.31
CA ASP A 123 11.04 1.88 -0.40
C ASP A 123 9.83 2.76 -0.67
N LYS A 124 10.01 4.08 -0.56
CA LYS A 124 8.95 5.06 -0.81
C LYS A 124 9.47 6.17 -1.70
N PHE A 125 8.68 6.52 -2.72
CA PHE A 125 8.94 7.61 -3.64
C PHE A 125 7.71 8.52 -3.67
N ASN A 126 7.89 9.80 -3.40
CA ASN A 126 6.83 10.77 -3.55
C ASN A 126 6.65 11.08 -5.04
N ILE A 127 5.44 10.91 -5.53
CA ILE A 127 5.06 11.15 -6.91
C ILE A 127 4.17 12.39 -6.96
N SER A 128 4.60 13.38 -7.72
CA SER A 128 3.84 14.62 -7.93
C SER A 128 3.81 14.98 -9.41
N ASN A 129 2.64 15.42 -9.89
CA ASN A 129 2.43 15.93 -11.26
C ASN A 129 2.96 15.04 -12.39
N THR A 130 2.88 13.72 -12.22
CA THR A 130 3.40 12.75 -13.19
C THR A 130 2.25 12.14 -13.97
N ASP A 131 2.39 12.12 -15.29
CA ASP A 131 1.46 11.41 -16.16
C ASP A 131 1.62 9.88 -16.05
N PRO A 132 0.59 9.11 -16.42
CA PRO A 132 0.61 7.65 -16.27
C PRO A 132 1.76 6.97 -17.02
N GLU A 133 2.15 7.46 -18.18
CA GLU A 133 3.21 6.85 -19.00
C GLU A 133 4.59 7.03 -18.36
N SER A 134 4.90 8.25 -17.95
CA SER A 134 6.14 8.57 -17.24
C SER A 134 6.26 7.79 -15.93
N LEU A 135 5.17 7.66 -15.18
CA LEU A 135 5.15 6.85 -13.96
C LEU A 135 5.38 5.37 -14.25
N GLN A 136 4.78 4.82 -15.29
CA GLN A 136 5.02 3.42 -15.66
C GLN A 136 6.46 3.20 -16.13
N LYS A 137 7.05 4.11 -16.90
CA LYS A 137 8.48 4.05 -17.28
C LYS A 137 9.36 4.05 -16.03
N PHE A 138 9.05 4.90 -15.04
CA PHE A 138 9.79 4.92 -13.79
C PHE A 138 9.65 3.60 -13.02
N ILE A 139 8.44 3.06 -12.88
CA ILE A 139 8.22 1.76 -12.19
C ILE A 139 8.99 0.64 -12.89
N ARG A 140 8.99 0.62 -14.23
CA ARG A 140 9.76 -0.38 -15.01
C ARG A 140 11.27 -0.25 -14.80
N SER A 141 11.79 0.95 -14.55
CA SER A 141 13.23 1.14 -14.28
C SER A 141 13.66 0.61 -12.90
N LEU A 142 12.73 0.39 -12.00
CA LEU A 142 13.00 -0.12 -10.64
C LEU A 142 13.01 -1.66 -10.56
N THR A 143 12.66 -2.34 -11.64
CA THR A 143 12.55 -3.80 -11.68
C THR A 143 12.82 -4.31 -13.10
N THR A 144 13.27 -5.56 -13.18
CA THR A 144 13.44 -6.26 -14.47
C THR A 144 12.11 -6.75 -15.06
N LEU A 145 11.02 -6.69 -14.28
CA LEU A 145 9.69 -7.14 -14.69
C LEU A 145 8.97 -6.03 -15.48
N ASN A 146 8.28 -6.43 -16.54
CA ASN A 146 7.39 -5.52 -17.27
C ASN A 146 6.07 -5.37 -16.50
N LEU A 147 6.04 -4.42 -15.56
CA LEU A 147 4.90 -4.20 -14.67
C LEU A 147 3.86 -3.27 -15.31
N VAL A 148 2.61 -3.63 -15.12
CA VAL A 148 1.42 -2.86 -15.51
C VAL A 148 0.50 -2.68 -14.29
N PRO A 149 -0.35 -1.65 -14.26
CA PRO A 149 -1.37 -1.53 -13.22
C PRO A 149 -2.41 -2.63 -13.42
N ILE A 150 -2.73 -3.36 -12.35
CA ILE A 150 -3.64 -4.52 -12.40
C ILE A 150 -4.98 -4.19 -11.73
N CYS A 151 -4.92 -3.69 -10.49
CA CYS A 151 -6.12 -3.46 -9.69
C CYS A 151 -5.99 -2.24 -8.80
N GLN A 152 -7.13 -1.64 -8.47
CA GLN A 152 -7.25 -0.67 -7.40
C GLN A 152 -7.85 -1.34 -6.16
N VAL A 153 -7.30 -1.02 -5.00
CA VAL A 153 -7.84 -1.35 -3.69
C VAL A 153 -8.17 -0.05 -2.99
N GLN A 154 -9.41 0.10 -2.52
CA GLN A 154 -9.83 1.22 -1.68
C GLN A 154 -10.43 0.72 -0.38
N TYR A 155 -10.29 1.49 0.70
CA TYR A 155 -10.84 1.17 2.00
C TYR A 155 -10.85 2.39 2.92
N HIS A 156 -11.60 2.31 4.00
CA HIS A 156 -11.57 3.26 5.11
C HIS A 156 -10.62 2.76 6.17
N ARG A 157 -9.76 3.64 6.71
CA ARG A 157 -8.79 3.29 7.75
C ARG A 157 -8.97 4.17 8.97
N ALA A 158 -9.23 3.54 10.10
CA ALA A 158 -9.12 4.13 11.43
C ALA A 158 -7.71 3.86 11.99
N TYR A 159 -7.19 4.79 12.77
CA TYR A 159 -5.87 4.73 13.40
C TYR A 159 -6.02 4.84 14.91
N LEU A 160 -5.40 3.91 15.63
CA LEU A 160 -5.42 3.88 17.09
C LEU A 160 -4.00 3.66 17.62
N GLU A 161 -3.75 4.21 18.81
CA GLU A 161 -2.46 4.07 19.51
C GLU A 161 -2.73 4.05 21.02
N ASN A 162 -1.93 3.29 21.77
CA ASN A 162 -1.96 3.32 23.23
C ASN A 162 -0.68 4.01 23.77
N ARG A 163 -0.66 4.21 25.09
CA ARG A 163 0.46 4.86 25.79
C ARG A 163 1.77 4.09 25.70
N ASP A 164 1.69 2.77 25.50
CA ASP A 164 2.87 1.89 25.38
C ASP A 164 3.45 1.88 23.96
N GLY A 165 2.92 2.71 23.06
CA GLY A 165 3.38 2.85 21.68
C GLY A 165 2.94 1.72 20.75
N ALA A 166 2.02 0.86 21.19
CA ALA A 166 1.36 -0.09 20.29
C ALA A 166 0.40 0.67 19.37
N ARG A 167 0.40 0.30 18.08
CA ARG A 167 -0.42 0.92 17.04
C ARG A 167 -1.36 -0.10 16.43
N ALA A 168 -2.59 0.31 16.25
CA ALA A 168 -3.58 -0.48 15.54
C ALA A 168 -4.19 0.30 14.38
N THR A 169 -4.54 -0.39 13.32
CA THR A 169 -5.38 0.16 12.26
C THR A 169 -6.54 -0.77 11.97
N ILE A 170 -7.73 -0.21 11.77
CA ILE A 170 -8.91 -0.95 11.32
C ILE A 170 -9.21 -0.53 9.88
N ASP A 171 -9.06 -1.47 8.96
CA ASP A 171 -9.41 -1.28 7.56
C ASP A 171 -10.80 -1.87 7.32
N SER A 172 -11.73 -1.06 6.86
CA SER A 172 -13.12 -1.43 6.61
C SER A 172 -13.61 -0.99 5.23
N ARG A 173 -14.74 -1.53 4.79
CA ARG A 173 -15.32 -1.24 3.47
C ARG A 173 -14.31 -1.43 2.35
N ILE A 174 -13.59 -2.55 2.41
CA ILE A 174 -12.56 -2.87 1.43
C ILE A 174 -13.24 -3.20 0.10
N CYS A 175 -12.78 -2.53 -0.95
CA CYS A 175 -13.34 -2.66 -2.29
C CYS A 175 -12.23 -2.75 -3.32
N TYR A 176 -12.46 -3.56 -4.35
CA TYR A 176 -11.52 -3.87 -5.42
C TYR A 176 -12.13 -3.53 -6.78
N SER A 177 -11.30 -3.11 -7.73
CA SER A 177 -11.68 -2.90 -9.12
C SER A 177 -10.49 -3.13 -10.05
N ARG A 178 -10.76 -3.45 -11.32
CA ARG A 178 -9.73 -3.43 -12.36
C ARG A 178 -9.34 -1.98 -12.68
N VAL A 179 -8.17 -1.82 -13.28
CA VAL A 179 -7.71 -0.51 -13.77
C VAL A 179 -7.10 -0.66 -15.16
N THR A 180 -7.22 0.40 -15.97
CA THR A 180 -6.53 0.50 -17.26
C THR A 180 -5.07 0.93 -17.07
N ASN A 181 -4.27 0.87 -18.13
CA ASN A 181 -2.91 1.42 -18.16
C ASN A 181 -2.87 2.93 -17.91
N GLN A 182 -3.97 3.66 -18.15
CA GLN A 182 -4.12 5.08 -17.81
C GLN A 182 -4.68 5.31 -16.40
N PHE A 183 -4.68 4.27 -15.55
CA PHE A 183 -5.19 4.29 -14.17
C PHE A 183 -6.69 4.60 -14.05
N LYS A 184 -7.46 4.40 -15.12
CA LYS A 184 -8.92 4.52 -15.06
C LYS A 184 -9.51 3.26 -14.45
N ILE A 185 -10.46 3.45 -13.54
CA ILE A 185 -11.19 2.36 -12.89
C ILE A 185 -12.13 1.71 -13.89
N ILE A 186 -12.20 0.37 -13.84
CA ILE A 186 -13.10 -0.45 -14.65
C ILE A 186 -14.05 -1.16 -13.69
N GLU A 187 -15.35 -1.01 -13.92
CA GLU A 187 -16.39 -1.76 -13.21
C GLU A 187 -16.42 -3.23 -13.69
N PRO A 188 -16.94 -4.17 -12.89
CA PRO A 188 -17.63 -3.96 -11.63
C PRO A 188 -16.67 -3.77 -10.44
N PHE A 189 -17.24 -3.27 -9.32
CA PHE A 189 -16.58 -3.24 -8.02
C PHE A 189 -16.84 -4.55 -7.25
N PHE A 190 -15.79 -5.06 -6.61
CA PHE A 190 -15.83 -6.26 -5.78
C PHE A 190 -15.61 -5.87 -4.32
N PHE A 191 -16.53 -6.23 -3.44
CA PHE A 191 -16.43 -5.91 -2.02
C PHE A 191 -15.88 -7.09 -1.22
N ASP A 192 -15.00 -6.79 -0.26
CA ASP A 192 -14.58 -7.81 0.70
C ASP A 192 -15.59 -7.90 1.84
N SER A 193 -15.85 -9.12 2.29
CA SER A 193 -16.71 -9.37 3.46
C SER A 193 -15.97 -9.17 4.79
N TYR A 194 -14.65 -9.01 4.76
CA TYR A 194 -13.82 -8.86 5.94
C TYR A 194 -13.37 -7.41 6.14
N ASN A 195 -13.34 -7.02 7.41
CA ASN A 195 -12.57 -5.88 7.89
C ASN A 195 -11.26 -6.42 8.46
N ILE A 196 -10.21 -5.59 8.47
CA ILE A 196 -8.88 -6.04 8.92
C ILE A 196 -8.41 -5.18 10.06
N LEU A 197 -8.19 -5.81 11.20
CA LEU A 197 -7.41 -5.23 12.27
C LEU A 197 -5.93 -5.57 12.03
N GLU A 198 -5.07 -4.57 11.93
CA GLU A 198 -3.62 -4.71 11.89
C GLU A 198 -3.04 -4.11 13.17
N LEU A 199 -2.40 -4.95 13.98
CA LEU A 199 -1.72 -4.56 15.20
C LEU A 199 -0.21 -4.52 14.96
N LYS A 200 0.44 -3.45 15.44
CA LYS A 200 1.89 -3.32 15.50
C LYS A 200 2.30 -3.04 16.94
N THR A 201 3.01 -3.97 17.54
CA THR A 201 3.44 -3.88 18.93
C THR A 201 4.82 -4.46 19.14
N THR A 202 5.53 -3.93 20.15
CA THR A 202 6.75 -4.52 20.69
C THR A 202 6.46 -5.50 21.83
N ASN A 203 5.20 -5.48 22.34
CA ASN A 203 4.78 -6.33 23.45
C ASN A 203 4.21 -7.65 22.93
N PRO A 204 4.90 -8.80 23.09
CA PRO A 204 4.43 -10.09 22.63
C PRO A 204 3.19 -10.57 23.37
N THR A 205 3.03 -10.21 24.66
CA THR A 205 1.85 -10.58 25.46
C THR A 205 0.59 -9.97 24.85
N LEU A 206 0.65 -8.70 24.44
CA LEU A 206 -0.44 -8.01 23.75
C LEU A 206 -0.93 -8.77 22.52
N SER A 207 0.00 -9.28 21.72
CA SER A 207 -0.34 -10.01 20.52
C SER A 207 -0.96 -11.38 20.80
N GLN A 208 -0.49 -12.07 21.84
CA GLN A 208 -1.00 -13.37 22.27
C GLN A 208 -2.40 -13.27 22.89
N THR A 209 -2.62 -12.27 23.74
CA THR A 209 -3.92 -12.05 24.37
C THR A 209 -4.99 -11.69 23.35
N LEU A 210 -4.68 -10.81 22.38
CA LEU A 210 -5.63 -10.51 21.28
C LEU A 210 -6.00 -11.76 20.47
N ALA A 211 -5.05 -12.64 20.23
CA ALA A 211 -5.31 -13.88 19.51
C ALA A 211 -6.13 -14.87 20.36
N GLY A 212 -5.84 -14.96 21.67
CA GLY A 212 -6.45 -15.94 22.58
C GLY A 212 -7.83 -15.53 23.08
N GLU A 213 -7.95 -14.36 23.69
CA GLU A 213 -9.18 -13.94 24.39
C GLU A 213 -10.35 -13.61 23.45
N ASN A 214 -10.06 -13.16 22.25
CA ASN A 214 -11.11 -12.75 21.31
C ASN A 214 -11.37 -13.76 20.19
N HIS A 215 -10.77 -14.92 20.25
CA HIS A 215 -10.88 -15.94 19.18
C HIS A 215 -10.69 -15.37 17.76
N LEU A 216 -9.84 -14.33 17.66
CA LEU A 216 -9.54 -13.70 16.39
C LEU A 216 -8.41 -14.49 15.71
N PRO A 217 -8.65 -15.14 14.60
CA PRO A 217 -7.60 -15.88 13.90
C PRO A 217 -6.53 -14.91 13.41
N ILE A 218 -5.27 -15.21 13.73
CA ILE A 218 -4.15 -14.52 13.10
C ILE A 218 -3.99 -15.11 11.71
N GLU A 219 -4.23 -14.32 10.69
CA GLU A 219 -4.12 -14.79 9.32
C GLU A 219 -3.18 -13.91 8.48
N ARG A 220 -2.56 -14.58 7.51
CA ARG A 220 -1.85 -13.89 6.47
C ARG A 220 -2.85 -13.23 5.52
N PHE A 221 -3.09 -11.93 5.69
CA PHE A 221 -4.00 -11.17 4.84
C PHE A 221 -3.25 -10.21 3.93
N SER A 222 -3.43 -10.37 2.63
CA SER A 222 -2.91 -9.47 1.62
C SER A 222 -4.05 -8.88 0.79
N LYS A 223 -4.30 -7.57 0.94
CA LYS A 223 -5.33 -6.89 0.13
C LYS A 223 -5.05 -7.02 -1.37
N TYR A 224 -3.78 -7.10 -1.78
CA TYR A 224 -3.41 -7.33 -3.16
C TYR A 224 -3.84 -8.73 -3.63
N CYS A 225 -3.43 -9.80 -2.92
CA CYS A 225 -3.80 -11.16 -3.32
C CYS A 225 -5.32 -11.35 -3.31
N ARG A 226 -6.00 -10.87 -2.25
CA ARG A 226 -7.48 -10.87 -2.21
C ARG A 226 -8.13 -10.12 -3.37
N SER A 227 -7.52 -9.02 -3.83
CA SER A 227 -8.06 -8.29 -4.99
C SER A 227 -7.96 -9.12 -6.27
N ILE A 228 -6.86 -9.84 -6.47
CA ILE A 228 -6.67 -10.71 -7.63
C ILE A 228 -7.66 -11.88 -7.61
N GLU A 229 -7.78 -12.56 -6.46
CA GLU A 229 -8.75 -13.65 -6.26
C GLU A 229 -10.18 -13.20 -6.59
N LYS A 230 -10.60 -12.05 -6.04
CA LYS A 230 -11.97 -11.52 -6.23
C LYS A 230 -12.24 -11.03 -7.66
N ILE A 231 -11.26 -10.42 -8.31
CA ILE A 231 -11.42 -9.82 -9.65
C ILE A 231 -11.33 -10.87 -10.76
N PHE A 232 -10.51 -11.89 -10.57
CA PHE A 232 -10.21 -12.89 -11.61
C PHE A 232 -10.78 -14.27 -11.31
N ASN A 233 -11.49 -14.44 -10.18
CA ASN A 233 -12.14 -15.69 -9.75
C ASN A 233 -11.14 -16.86 -9.63
N PHE A 234 -10.00 -16.61 -8.97
CA PHE A 234 -9.05 -17.65 -8.57
C PHE A 234 -9.49 -18.34 -7.29
#